data_666a4c8e05aa7351223bf7870a2df2ef
#
_entry.id   666a4c8e05aa7351223bf7870a2df2ef
#
_cell.length_a   1.000
_cell.length_b   1.000
_cell.length_c   1.000
_cell.angle_alpha   90.00
_cell.angle_beta   90.00
_cell.angle_gamma   90.00
#
_symmetry.space_group_name_H-M   'P 1'
#
loop_
_entity.id
_entity.type
_entity.pdbx_description
1 polymer ?
#
loop_
_entity_poly.entity_id
_entity_poly.type
_entity_poly.pdbx_seq_one_letter_code
_entity_poly.pdbx_strand_id
1 'polypeptide(L)' 'FTYVVETERRFYLANKVDFNVRSAGQDVYFDVQLTDAWVWDVYRSSRFVKNVRIVTFKDVNVEEVQKTDIDIPDSI' A
#
# COMPACT_ATOMS: atom_id res chain seq x y z
N PHE A 1 -11.20 -3.53 2.27
CA PHE A 1 -9.82 -3.13 2.55
C PHE A 1 -9.77 -1.79 3.27
N THR A 2 -8.84 -1.65 4.19
CA THR A 2 -8.74 -0.47 5.04
C THR A 2 -7.71 0.53 4.52
N TYR A 3 -6.69 0.05 3.84
CA TYR A 3 -5.58 0.91 3.42
C TYR A 3 -5.32 0.83 1.94
N VAL A 4 -4.94 1.98 1.39
CA VAL A 4 -4.43 2.11 0.02
C VAL A 4 -2.96 2.40 0.11
N VAL A 5 -2.15 1.61 -0.57
CA VAL A 5 -0.70 1.79 -0.60
C VAL A 5 -0.26 1.96 -2.04
N GLU A 6 0.44 3.02 -2.31
CA GLU A 6 0.93 3.32 -3.66
C GLU A 6 2.43 3.41 -3.67
N THR A 7 3.03 2.75 -4.64
CA THR A 7 4.45 2.87 -4.93
C THR A 7 4.61 3.40 -6.36
N GLU A 8 5.84 3.51 -6.81
CA GLU A 8 6.11 4.10 -8.12
C GLU A 8 5.33 3.42 -9.26
N ARG A 9 5.11 2.11 -9.19
CA ARG A 9 4.46 1.38 -10.28
C ARG A 9 3.40 0.39 -9.83
N ARG A 10 3.12 0.32 -8.55
CA ARG A 10 2.16 -0.63 -8.01
C ARG A 10 1.17 0.08 -7.11
N PHE A 11 0.01 -0.49 -7.06
CA PHE A 11 -1.09 -0.02 -6.23
C PHE A 11 -1.59 -1.21 -5.43
N TYR A 12 -1.81 -1.00 -4.14
CA TYR A 12 -2.26 -2.05 -3.25
C TYR A 12 -3.47 -1.60 -2.46
N LEU A 13 -4.41 -2.52 -2.26
CA LEU A 13 -5.42 -2.39 -1.21
C LEU A 13 -5.09 -3.44 -0.17
N ALA A 14 -5.08 -3.09 1.10
CA ALA A 14 -4.70 -4.00 2.16
C ALA A 14 -5.56 -3.82 3.40
N ASN A 15 -5.70 -4.89 4.18
CA ASN A 15 -6.42 -4.82 5.45
C ASN A 15 -5.53 -4.34 6.58
N LYS A 16 -4.24 -4.64 6.51
CA LYS A 16 -3.27 -4.19 7.50
C LYS A 16 -2.00 -3.69 6.83
N VAL A 17 -1.44 -2.65 7.41
CA VAL A 17 -0.17 -2.08 6.95
C VAL A 17 0.73 -1.90 8.16
N ASP A 18 1.94 -2.44 8.07
CA ASP A 18 3.00 -2.21 9.03
C ASP A 18 4.10 -1.43 8.31
N PHE A 19 4.22 -0.16 8.62
CA PHE A 19 5.10 0.76 7.93
C PHE A 19 6.31 1.06 8.81
N ASN A 20 7.50 0.73 8.32
CA ASN A 20 8.73 0.95 9.04
C ASN A 20 9.73 1.72 8.19
N VAL A 21 10.46 2.62 8.84
CA VAL A 21 11.56 3.34 8.24
C VAL A 21 12.84 2.76 8.78
N ARG A 22 13.71 2.32 7.90
CA ARG A 22 14.98 1.69 8.28
C ARG A 22 16.13 2.40 7.62
N SER A 23 17.34 2.16 8.11
CA SER A 23 18.53 2.74 7.51
C SER A 23 19.53 1.65 7.15
N ALA A 24 20.21 1.87 6.04
CA ALA A 24 21.31 1.02 5.57
C ALA A 24 22.48 1.95 5.26
N GLY A 25 23.46 2.01 6.17
CA GLY A 25 24.54 2.98 6.06
C GLY A 25 23.99 4.40 6.21
N GLN A 26 24.19 5.23 5.20
CA GLN A 26 23.70 6.60 5.20
C GLN A 26 22.34 6.74 4.49
N ASP A 27 21.85 5.65 3.90
CA ASP A 27 20.59 5.67 3.17
C ASP A 27 19.44 5.24 4.05
N VAL A 28 18.27 5.82 3.78
CA VAL A 28 17.03 5.48 4.47
C VAL A 28 16.13 4.79 3.46
N TYR A 29 15.48 3.72 3.90
CA TYR A 29 14.54 3.01 3.05
C TYR A 29 13.28 2.66 3.84
N PHE A 30 12.22 2.35 3.10
CA PHE A 30 10.95 1.96 3.66
C PHE A 30 10.78 0.45 3.58
N ASP A 31 10.31 -0.12 4.69
CA ASP A 31 9.99 -1.54 4.79
C ASP A 31 8.53 -1.63 5.20
N VAL A 32 7.68 -1.98 4.24
CA VAL A 32 6.24 -1.98 4.43
C VAL A 32 5.73 -3.41 4.28
N GLN A 33 5.00 -3.86 5.30
CA GLN A 33 4.37 -5.18 5.26
C GLN A 33 2.87 -5.03 5.17
N LEU A 34 2.27 -5.71 4.22
CA LEU A 34 0.83 -5.69 3.99
C LEU A 34 0.26 -7.06 4.27
N THR A 35 -0.93 -7.07 4.85
CA THR A 35 -1.68 -8.31 5.08
C THR A 35 -2.98 -8.24 4.32
N ASP A 36 -3.32 -9.33 3.64
CA ASP A 36 -4.52 -9.47 2.82
C ASP A 36 -4.60 -8.34 1.80
N ALA A 37 -3.71 -8.37 0.84
CA ALA A 37 -3.54 -7.30 -0.13
C ALA A 37 -4.02 -7.69 -1.51
N TRP A 38 -4.71 -6.76 -2.15
CA TRP A 38 -5.02 -6.83 -3.56
C TRP A 38 -4.02 -5.95 -4.29
N VAL A 39 -3.34 -6.51 -5.29
CA VAL A 39 -2.19 -5.88 -5.92
C VAL A 39 -2.45 -5.60 -7.38
N TRP A 40 -2.23 -4.37 -7.81
CA TRP A 40 -2.20 -3.96 -9.21
C TRP A 40 -0.78 -3.57 -9.58
N ASP A 41 -0.33 -4.06 -10.71
CA ASP A 41 1.00 -3.80 -11.24
C ASP A 41 0.85 -3.48 -12.72
N VAL A 42 1.63 -2.53 -13.22
CA VAL A 42 1.56 -2.10 -14.62
C VAL A 42 1.81 -3.27 -15.57
N TYR A 43 2.57 -4.26 -15.15
CA TYR A 43 3.03 -5.33 -16.03
C TYR A 43 2.36 -6.68 -15.77
N ARG A 44 1.46 -6.76 -14.81
CA ARG A 44 0.86 -8.04 -14.42
C ARG A 44 -0.63 -7.89 -14.18
N SER A 45 -1.33 -9.00 -14.26
CA SER A 45 -2.73 -9.05 -13.84
C SER A 45 -2.84 -8.78 -12.35
N SER A 46 -3.92 -8.16 -11.94
CA SER A 46 -4.20 -7.97 -10.52
C SER A 46 -4.34 -9.32 -9.82
N ARG A 47 -3.96 -9.36 -8.56
CA ARG A 47 -3.99 -10.60 -7.79
C ARG A 47 -4.16 -10.31 -6.30
N PHE A 48 -4.71 -11.29 -5.61
CA PHE A 48 -4.78 -11.25 -4.15
C PHE A 48 -3.56 -11.96 -3.57
N VAL A 49 -2.91 -11.32 -2.60
CA VAL A 49 -1.74 -11.88 -1.92
C VAL A 49 -1.95 -11.73 -0.43
N LYS A 50 -1.78 -12.82 0.30
CA LYS A 50 -2.04 -12.80 1.73
C LYS A 50 -1.03 -11.96 2.50
N ASN A 51 0.22 -12.01 2.10
CA ASN A 51 1.29 -11.23 2.73
C ASN A 51 2.20 -10.66 1.68
N VAL A 52 2.47 -9.37 1.77
CA VAL A 52 3.38 -8.68 0.86
C VAL A 52 4.35 -7.86 1.67
N ARG A 53 5.61 -7.92 1.31
CA ARG A 53 6.62 -7.04 1.87
C ARG A 53 7.19 -6.16 0.77
N ILE A 54 7.17 -4.86 1.00
CA ILE A 54 7.69 -3.88 0.07
C ILE A 54 8.92 -3.25 0.71
N VAL A 55 10.05 -3.32 0.03
CA VAL A 55 11.28 -2.67 0.47
C VAL A 55 11.70 -1.73 -0.64
N THR A 56 11.77 -0.44 -0.35
CA THR A 56 12.05 0.55 -1.37
C THR A 56 12.76 1.77 -0.80
N PHE A 57 13.65 2.33 -1.59
CA PHE A 57 14.26 3.63 -1.29
C PHE A 57 13.43 4.79 -1.83
N LYS A 58 12.39 4.50 -2.58
CA LYS A 58 11.53 5.49 -3.19
C LYS A 58 10.32 5.78 -2.32
N ASP A 59 9.58 6.80 -2.67
CA ASP A 59 8.41 7.20 -1.91
C ASP A 59 7.33 6.14 -1.93
N VAL A 60 6.67 6.01 -0.79
CA VAL A 60 5.50 5.15 -0.62
C VAL A 60 4.39 6.01 -0.04
N ASN A 61 3.24 5.98 -0.67
CA ASN A 61 2.07 6.67 -0.18
C ASN A 61 1.12 5.66 0.48
N VAL A 62 0.75 5.92 1.73
CA VAL A 62 -0.16 5.06 2.47
C VAL A 62 -1.34 5.90 2.91
N GLU A 63 -2.54 5.47 2.56
CA GLU A 63 -3.76 6.16 2.94
C GLU A 63 -4.71 5.18 3.60
N GLU A 64 -5.34 5.64 4.67
CA GLU A 64 -6.42 4.89 5.31
C GLU A 64 -7.73 5.28 4.63
N VAL A 65 -8.48 4.29 4.20
CA VAL A 65 -9.78 4.53 3.57
C VAL A 65 -10.81 4.75 4.67
N GLN A 66 -11.39 5.95 4.69
CA GLN A 66 -12.43 6.29 5.64
C GLN A 66 -13.76 5.83 5.09
N LYS A 67 -14.62 5.37 6.00
CA LYS A 67 -15.95 4.95 5.60
C LYS A 67 -16.74 6.09 4.98
N THR A 68 -16.53 7.29 5.45
CA THR A 68 -17.19 8.47 4.90
C THR A 68 -16.77 8.76 3.47
N ASP A 69 -15.58 8.39 3.10
CA ASP A 69 -15.10 8.60 1.73
C ASP A 69 -15.84 7.70 0.75
N ILE A 70 -16.30 6.56 1.22
CA ILE A 70 -17.02 5.61 0.39
C ILE A 70 -18.45 6.08 0.18
N ASP A 71 -19.01 6.76 1.14
CA ASP A 71 -20.41 7.19 1.13
C ASP A 71 -20.65 8.48 0.38
N ILE A 72 -19.61 9.23 0.10
CA ILE A 72 -19.73 10.55 -0.54
C ILE A 72 -20.54 10.54 -1.83
N PRO A 73 -20.36 9.60 -2.73
CA PRO A 73 -21.10 9.62 -3.99
C PRO A 73 -22.59 9.58 -3.83
N ASP A 74 -23.07 9.06 -2.75
CA ASP A 74 -24.51 8.92 -2.53
C ASP A 74 -25.20 10.24 -2.28
N SER A 75 -24.44 11.25 -1.90
CA SER A 75 -25.00 12.56 -1.61
C SER A 75 -25.20 13.41 -2.86
N ILE A 76 -24.82 12.93 -3.96
CA ILE A 76 -24.89 13.68 -5.23
C ILE A 76 -26.19 13.46 -5.99
#